data_242df89d8bb33f76daaa38bb1cd442a8
#
_entry.id   242df89d8bb33f76daaa38bb1cd442a8
#
_cell.length_a   1.000
_cell.length_b   1.000
_cell.length_c   1.000
_cell.angle_alpha   90.00
_cell.angle_beta   90.00
_cell.angle_gamma   90.00
#
_symmetry.space_group_name_H-M   'P 1'
#
loop_
_entity.id
_entity.type
_entity.pdbx_description
1 polymer ?
#
loop_
_entity_poly.entity_id
_entity_poly.type
_entity_poly.pdbx_seq_one_letter_code
_entity_poly.pdbx_strand_id
1 'polypeptide(L)'
;MKFWLLLSLWFWSVWIAQAHLIEDADYQAMKKKSSAQTSSAPKAANPFLKFPEAVLVDWDEKYLYVGSDGLPDHPMMIGITAWQQQVPLPQSYYLGNAWSIPLNPVPAKVGMSAKTNFFRGAIAVAANGIPIFNPIKNDGRTDTFLAGELDQYGGHCGRADDYHYHVAPWHLAERLGPNLPLAYALDGYPIYGLTEPDGGSLAGLDSFHGHTNAAGEYHYHASKSYPYINGGFHGEVSIGGGQVEPQPSANPVRQAGKPLPGAKITGFEMSADKKKYQLEYVQNGKKGSVSYEILSGGDVHFTFKNPDGTTSESSGKQGRKGGGGNRPPPPNGNQRPGGPPVEANGQPRKPWIENHLKEMDRDQDGKLSREEMMLEVDQTFNGFDVDQDGVISSAEANGRGVRSSMAGFVKQHFSEVDGNSDGSISLEELKAVAIKMWEKYSQGEGFAFSRPPQPEKP
;
A
#
# COMPACT_ATOMS: atom_id res chain seq x y z
N MET A 1 -56.78 -45.56 -6.82
CA MET A 1 -56.34 -44.21 -6.56
C MET A 1 -54.81 -44.22 -6.33
N LYS A 2 -54.03 -43.87 -7.34
CA LYS A 2 -52.53 -43.80 -7.27
C LYS A 2 -52.16 -42.31 -7.21
N PHE A 3 -51.64 -41.86 -6.08
CA PHE A 3 -51.06 -40.51 -5.93
C PHE A 3 -49.63 -40.52 -6.49
N TRP A 4 -49.43 -39.76 -7.54
CA TRP A 4 -48.09 -39.40 -8.05
C TRP A 4 -47.62 -38.15 -7.31
N LEU A 5 -46.62 -38.30 -6.46
CA LEU A 5 -45.85 -37.19 -5.92
C LEU A 5 -44.79 -36.77 -6.95
N LEU A 6 -45.00 -35.68 -7.62
CA LEU A 6 -44.01 -34.99 -8.43
C LEU A 6 -43.07 -34.23 -7.48
N LEU A 7 -41.89 -34.78 -7.25
CA LEU A 7 -40.73 -34.05 -6.69
C LEU A 7 -40.22 -33.12 -7.78
N SER A 8 -40.60 -31.85 -7.73
CA SER A 8 -39.95 -30.76 -8.47
C SER A 8 -38.60 -30.45 -7.78
N LEU A 9 -37.54 -31.06 -8.25
CA LEU A 9 -36.17 -30.63 -7.98
C LEU A 9 -36.00 -29.23 -8.56
N TRP A 10 -36.09 -28.22 -7.71
CA TRP A 10 -35.65 -26.88 -8.03
C TRP A 10 -34.11 -26.90 -8.10
N PHE A 11 -33.58 -27.08 -9.32
CA PHE A 11 -32.22 -26.63 -9.62
C PHE A 11 -32.25 -25.10 -9.56
N TRP A 12 -32.03 -24.54 -8.41
CA TRP A 12 -31.54 -23.19 -8.31
C TRP A 12 -30.08 -23.25 -8.82
N SER A 13 -29.92 -23.08 -10.12
CA SER A 13 -28.64 -22.71 -10.69
C SER A 13 -28.24 -21.39 -10.02
N VAL A 14 -27.19 -21.47 -9.21
CA VAL A 14 -26.51 -20.32 -8.61
C VAL A 14 -25.89 -19.49 -9.75
N TRP A 15 -26.73 -18.67 -10.38
CA TRP A 15 -26.28 -17.54 -11.18
C TRP A 15 -26.03 -16.37 -10.21
N ILE A 16 -25.00 -16.49 -9.35
CA ILE A 16 -24.63 -15.46 -8.43
C ILE A 16 -23.54 -14.60 -9.09
N ALA A 17 -23.97 -13.48 -9.55
CA ALA A 17 -23.34 -12.17 -9.43
C ALA A 17 -21.90 -12.00 -9.92
N GLN A 18 -21.75 -11.86 -11.22
CA GLN A 18 -20.59 -11.23 -11.84
C GLN A 18 -20.99 -9.95 -12.60
N ALA A 19 -22.08 -9.28 -12.23
CA ALA A 19 -22.59 -8.17 -13.04
C ALA A 19 -21.59 -7.00 -13.16
N HIS A 20 -20.85 -6.69 -12.07
CA HIS A 20 -19.83 -5.64 -12.11
C HIS A 20 -18.63 -6.03 -12.98
N LEU A 21 -18.13 -7.28 -12.85
CA LEU A 21 -17.00 -7.80 -13.61
C LEU A 21 -17.35 -8.00 -15.10
N ILE A 22 -18.63 -8.22 -15.42
CA ILE A 22 -19.07 -8.39 -16.82
C ILE A 22 -18.90 -7.09 -17.63
N GLU A 23 -19.04 -5.92 -17.00
CA GLU A 23 -18.88 -4.61 -17.64
C GLU A 23 -17.41 -4.15 -17.69
N ASP A 24 -16.49 -4.80 -16.94
CA ASP A 24 -15.06 -4.47 -16.94
C ASP A 24 -14.38 -5.09 -18.18
N ALA A 25 -13.94 -4.24 -19.10
CA ALA A 25 -13.31 -4.67 -20.35
C ALA A 25 -11.98 -5.41 -20.11
N ASP A 26 -11.22 -4.99 -19.09
CA ASP A 26 -9.93 -5.62 -18.74
C ASP A 26 -10.16 -7.01 -18.12
N TYR A 27 -11.20 -7.18 -17.31
CA TYR A 27 -11.64 -8.51 -16.82
C TYR A 27 -12.01 -9.44 -17.98
N GLN A 28 -12.84 -8.98 -18.93
CA GLN A 28 -13.27 -9.80 -20.06
C GLN A 28 -12.08 -10.18 -20.96
N ALA A 29 -11.17 -9.26 -21.19
CA ALA A 29 -9.99 -9.53 -21.99
C ALA A 29 -9.03 -10.50 -21.29
N MET A 30 -8.81 -10.37 -19.96
CA MET A 30 -8.02 -11.32 -19.19
C MET A 30 -8.66 -12.69 -19.12
N LYS A 31 -9.98 -12.78 -18.93
CA LYS A 31 -10.73 -14.03 -18.94
C LYS A 31 -10.61 -14.75 -20.26
N LYS A 32 -10.72 -14.03 -21.38
CA LYS A 32 -10.50 -14.59 -22.73
C LYS A 32 -9.07 -15.12 -22.89
N LYS A 33 -8.08 -14.36 -22.42
CA LYS A 33 -6.67 -14.74 -22.49
C LYS A 33 -6.38 -15.98 -21.64
N SER A 34 -6.85 -15.98 -20.38
CA SER A 34 -6.74 -17.13 -19.48
C SER A 34 -7.39 -18.40 -20.05
N SER A 35 -8.60 -18.28 -20.63
CA SER A 35 -9.29 -19.43 -21.24
C SER A 35 -8.68 -19.91 -22.57
N ALA A 36 -7.88 -19.08 -23.23
CA ALA A 36 -7.14 -19.44 -24.45
C ALA A 36 -5.76 -20.06 -24.16
N GLN A 37 -5.35 -20.11 -22.88
CA GLN A 37 -4.06 -20.67 -22.48
C GLN A 37 -4.01 -22.16 -22.76
N THR A 38 -3.04 -22.59 -23.59
CA THR A 38 -2.89 -23.99 -24.03
C THR A 38 -1.79 -24.75 -23.29
N SER A 39 -0.88 -24.03 -22.61
CA SER A 39 0.14 -24.63 -21.76
C SER A 39 -0.43 -25.03 -20.40
N SER A 40 0.20 -26.02 -19.75
CA SER A 40 -0.15 -26.35 -18.37
C SER A 40 0.18 -25.23 -17.42
N ALA A 41 -0.69 -24.98 -16.44
CA ALA A 41 -0.47 -23.93 -15.44
C ALA A 41 0.82 -24.18 -14.65
N PRO A 42 1.63 -23.15 -14.38
CA PRO A 42 2.81 -23.28 -13.54
C PRO A 42 2.41 -23.63 -12.08
N LYS A 43 3.30 -24.30 -11.34
CA LYS A 43 3.07 -24.69 -9.93
C LYS A 43 2.59 -23.50 -9.07
N ALA A 44 3.13 -22.31 -9.34
CA ALA A 44 2.76 -21.07 -8.64
C ALA A 44 1.29 -20.67 -8.82
N ALA A 45 0.60 -21.13 -9.85
CA ALA A 45 -0.82 -20.84 -10.05
C ALA A 45 -1.74 -21.68 -9.13
N ASN A 46 -1.27 -22.80 -8.61
CA ASN A 46 -2.12 -23.77 -7.90
C ASN A 46 -2.94 -23.20 -6.74
N PRO A 47 -2.41 -22.33 -5.83
CA PRO A 47 -3.23 -21.77 -4.76
C PRO A 47 -4.31 -20.81 -5.29
N PHE A 48 -4.02 -20.05 -6.33
CA PHE A 48 -4.96 -19.10 -6.94
C PHE A 48 -6.10 -19.83 -7.66
N LEU A 49 -5.81 -20.97 -8.31
CA LEU A 49 -6.82 -21.82 -8.95
C LEU A 49 -7.81 -22.46 -7.97
N LYS A 50 -7.58 -22.34 -6.65
CA LYS A 50 -8.55 -22.72 -5.64
C LYS A 50 -9.66 -21.68 -5.46
N PHE A 51 -9.53 -20.49 -6.04
CA PHE A 51 -10.47 -19.38 -5.94
C PHE A 51 -10.95 -18.90 -7.33
N PRO A 52 -11.49 -19.80 -8.18
CA PRO A 52 -11.84 -19.47 -9.56
C PRO A 52 -12.98 -18.44 -9.68
N GLU A 53 -13.75 -18.24 -8.62
CA GLU A 53 -14.80 -17.22 -8.52
C GLU A 53 -14.27 -15.81 -8.26
N ALA A 54 -13.06 -15.68 -7.70
CA ALA A 54 -12.46 -14.39 -7.30
C ALA A 54 -11.23 -14.03 -8.13
N VAL A 55 -10.52 -15.02 -8.68
CA VAL A 55 -9.21 -14.85 -9.28
C VAL A 55 -9.18 -15.35 -10.73
N LEU A 56 -8.60 -14.56 -11.61
CA LEU A 56 -8.15 -14.97 -12.93
C LEU A 56 -6.64 -15.09 -12.93
N VAL A 57 -6.11 -16.14 -13.57
CA VAL A 57 -4.67 -16.31 -13.75
C VAL A 57 -4.33 -16.39 -15.23
N ASP A 58 -3.20 -15.80 -15.57
CA ASP A 58 -2.54 -15.91 -16.88
C ASP A 58 -1.02 -15.97 -16.64
N TRP A 59 -0.24 -16.44 -17.59
CA TRP A 59 1.21 -16.55 -17.41
C TRP A 59 1.95 -16.49 -18.74
N ASP A 60 3.20 -16.12 -18.64
CA ASP A 60 4.19 -16.27 -19.71
C ASP A 60 5.43 -17.01 -19.17
N GLU A 61 6.56 -16.92 -19.85
CA GLU A 61 7.80 -17.59 -19.44
C GLU A 61 8.42 -17.00 -18.15
N LYS A 62 8.06 -15.77 -17.77
CA LYS A 62 8.68 -15.02 -16.67
C LYS A 62 7.76 -14.81 -15.48
N TYR A 63 6.48 -14.58 -15.73
CA TYR A 63 5.54 -14.15 -14.70
C TYR A 63 4.25 -14.94 -14.70
N LEU A 64 3.73 -15.17 -13.50
CA LEU A 64 2.33 -15.47 -13.25
C LEU A 64 1.60 -14.14 -13.04
N TYR A 65 0.54 -13.89 -13.80
CA TYR A 65 -0.33 -12.73 -13.66
C TYR A 65 -1.59 -13.14 -12.90
N VAL A 66 -1.83 -12.46 -11.76
CA VAL A 66 -2.98 -12.71 -10.90
C VAL A 66 -3.91 -11.52 -10.97
N GLY A 67 -5.12 -11.74 -11.48
CA GLY A 67 -6.15 -10.72 -11.60
C GLY A 67 -7.29 -10.94 -10.63
N SER A 68 -7.78 -9.86 -10.00
CA SER A 68 -8.93 -9.88 -9.10
C SER A 68 -9.63 -8.52 -9.08
N ASP A 69 -10.83 -8.47 -8.49
CA ASP A 69 -11.52 -7.21 -8.19
C ASP A 69 -11.12 -6.61 -6.84
N GLY A 70 -10.17 -7.21 -6.12
CA GLY A 70 -9.70 -6.74 -4.82
C GLY A 70 -10.73 -6.84 -3.69
N LEU A 71 -11.83 -7.55 -3.88
CA LEU A 71 -12.87 -7.77 -2.87
C LEU A 71 -12.93 -9.26 -2.47
N PRO A 72 -12.61 -9.59 -1.21
CA PRO A 72 -12.74 -10.95 -0.71
C PRO A 72 -14.23 -11.35 -0.53
N ASP A 73 -14.46 -12.62 -0.35
CA ASP A 73 -15.80 -13.23 -0.13
C ASP A 73 -16.24 -13.24 1.35
N HIS A 74 -15.48 -12.60 2.24
CA HIS A 74 -15.81 -12.47 3.66
C HIS A 74 -16.26 -11.03 4.00
N PRO A 75 -16.97 -10.82 5.14
CA PRO A 75 -17.28 -9.48 5.63
C PRO A 75 -15.99 -8.69 5.89
N MET A 76 -15.96 -7.43 5.46
CA MET A 76 -14.81 -6.55 5.54
C MET A 76 -14.98 -5.46 6.60
N MET A 77 -13.88 -4.92 7.11
CA MET A 77 -13.80 -3.74 7.97
C MET A 77 -14.39 -3.88 9.38
N ILE A 78 -15.12 -4.93 9.70
CA ILE A 78 -15.82 -5.07 11.00
C ILE A 78 -14.81 -5.17 12.16
N GLY A 79 -15.02 -4.37 13.20
CA GLY A 79 -14.18 -4.33 14.39
C GLY A 79 -13.13 -3.21 14.42
N ILE A 80 -12.84 -2.58 13.29
CA ILE A 80 -11.86 -1.49 13.17
C ILE A 80 -12.27 -0.31 14.04
N THR A 81 -11.30 0.23 14.79
CA THR A 81 -11.46 1.39 15.68
C THR A 81 -10.66 2.62 15.25
N ALA A 82 -9.57 2.43 14.50
CA ALA A 82 -8.76 3.51 13.94
C ALA A 82 -9.15 3.76 12.46
N TRP A 83 -10.39 4.22 12.24
CA TRP A 83 -11.00 4.37 10.92
C TRP A 83 -10.86 5.78 10.35
N GLN A 84 -10.51 5.89 9.06
CA GLN A 84 -10.41 7.15 8.32
C GLN A 84 -11.51 7.27 7.25
N GLN A 85 -12.66 6.65 7.48
CA GLN A 85 -13.85 6.67 6.63
C GLN A 85 -13.66 6.03 5.24
N GLN A 86 -12.65 5.16 5.09
CA GLN A 86 -12.53 4.32 3.88
C GLN A 86 -13.62 3.23 3.89
N VAL A 87 -14.02 2.80 2.70
CA VAL A 87 -14.99 1.74 2.50
C VAL A 87 -14.53 0.82 1.38
N PRO A 88 -14.85 -0.49 1.41
CA PRO A 88 -14.44 -1.41 0.34
C PRO A 88 -15.07 -1.07 -1.00
N LEU A 89 -14.25 -0.84 -2.03
CA LEU A 89 -14.67 -0.70 -3.42
C LEU A 89 -13.87 -1.63 -4.32
N PRO A 90 -14.49 -2.20 -5.36
CA PRO A 90 -13.76 -3.04 -6.30
C PRO A 90 -12.67 -2.23 -7.02
N GLN A 91 -11.54 -2.90 -7.26
CA GLN A 91 -10.42 -2.39 -8.03
C GLN A 91 -10.22 -3.28 -9.26
N SER A 92 -9.95 -2.70 -10.42
CA SER A 92 -9.69 -3.50 -11.61
C SER A 92 -8.21 -3.92 -11.67
N TYR A 93 -7.86 -5.01 -10.97
CA TYR A 93 -6.53 -5.61 -11.03
C TYR A 93 -6.47 -6.66 -12.14
N TYR A 94 -6.72 -6.25 -13.40
CA TYR A 94 -6.76 -7.16 -14.54
C TYR A 94 -5.82 -6.72 -15.67
N LEU A 95 -5.43 -7.64 -16.55
CA LEU A 95 -4.53 -7.40 -17.68
C LEU A 95 -3.23 -6.66 -17.29
N GLY A 96 -2.99 -5.51 -17.89
CA GLY A 96 -1.81 -4.68 -17.62
C GLY A 96 -1.79 -4.08 -16.21
N ASN A 97 -2.84 -4.26 -15.42
CA ASN A 97 -2.96 -3.89 -14.01
C ASN A 97 -3.07 -5.13 -13.09
N ALA A 98 -2.75 -6.35 -13.58
CA ALA A 98 -2.71 -7.56 -12.76
C ALA A 98 -1.41 -7.63 -11.94
N TRP A 99 -1.44 -8.38 -10.85
CA TRP A 99 -0.27 -8.66 -10.03
C TRP A 99 0.69 -9.58 -10.79
N SER A 100 1.96 -9.19 -10.88
CA SER A 100 3.00 -9.95 -11.58
C SER A 100 3.90 -10.64 -10.55
N ILE A 101 3.87 -11.98 -10.53
CA ILE A 101 4.66 -12.81 -9.62
C ILE A 101 5.73 -13.52 -10.44
N PRO A 102 7.04 -13.31 -10.17
CA PRO A 102 8.11 -14.01 -10.86
C PRO A 102 7.96 -15.54 -10.76
N LEU A 103 8.05 -16.25 -11.91
CA LEU A 103 8.02 -17.72 -11.94
C LEU A 103 9.38 -18.35 -11.64
N ASN A 104 10.46 -17.60 -11.84
CA ASN A 104 11.83 -18.01 -11.60
C ASN A 104 12.51 -16.99 -10.68
N PRO A 105 12.20 -17.01 -9.36
CA PRO A 105 12.76 -16.08 -8.42
C PRO A 105 14.29 -16.21 -8.34
N VAL A 106 14.98 -15.08 -8.25
CA VAL A 106 16.46 -15.00 -8.15
C VAL A 106 16.81 -14.52 -6.75
N PRO A 107 17.64 -15.24 -5.99
CA PRO A 107 18.11 -14.76 -4.69
C PRO A 107 18.90 -13.45 -4.83
N ALA A 108 18.55 -12.44 -4.05
CA ALA A 108 19.27 -11.18 -4.01
C ALA A 108 20.63 -11.34 -3.33
N LYS A 109 21.65 -10.58 -3.76
CA LYS A 109 22.94 -10.56 -3.07
C LYS A 109 22.82 -10.14 -1.61
N VAL A 110 21.91 -9.20 -1.34
CA VAL A 110 21.53 -8.75 -0.01
C VAL A 110 20.01 -8.64 0.01
N GLY A 111 19.34 -9.42 0.85
CA GLY A 111 17.90 -9.34 1.00
C GLY A 111 17.46 -8.04 1.66
N MET A 112 16.23 -7.61 1.41
CA MET A 112 15.70 -6.33 1.88
C MET A 112 14.59 -6.51 2.92
N SER A 113 14.80 -5.96 4.11
CA SER A 113 13.84 -6.07 5.21
C SER A 113 12.62 -5.15 5.03
N ALA A 114 11.42 -5.69 5.24
CA ALA A 114 10.18 -4.93 5.30
C ALA A 114 10.09 -4.03 6.55
N LYS A 115 10.97 -4.24 7.53
CA LYS A 115 11.05 -3.38 8.74
C LYS A 115 11.53 -1.96 8.42
N THR A 116 12.31 -1.81 7.37
CA THR A 116 12.92 -0.53 6.97
C THR A 116 12.56 -0.09 5.56
N ASN A 117 11.88 -0.95 4.78
CA ASN A 117 11.53 -0.70 3.38
C ASN A 117 10.07 -1.09 3.10
N PHE A 118 9.60 -0.75 1.92
CA PHE A 118 8.29 -1.19 1.38
C PHE A 118 7.08 -0.76 2.23
N PHE A 119 7.13 0.45 2.80
CA PHE A 119 6.01 1.00 3.58
C PHE A 119 4.83 1.45 2.71
N ARG A 120 4.92 1.22 1.40
CA ARG A 120 3.88 1.52 0.41
C ARG A 120 3.69 0.33 -0.50
N GLY A 121 2.44 0.19 -0.98
CA GLY A 121 2.09 -0.91 -1.87
C GLY A 121 2.16 -2.29 -1.21
N ALA A 122 1.92 -3.30 -2.01
CA ALA A 122 1.94 -4.68 -1.57
C ALA A 122 3.36 -5.24 -1.48
N ILE A 123 3.54 -6.21 -0.58
CA ILE A 123 4.72 -7.07 -0.50
C ILE A 123 4.41 -8.51 -0.91
N ALA A 124 3.12 -8.87 -0.96
CA ALA A 124 2.68 -10.19 -1.38
C ALA A 124 1.26 -10.12 -1.97
N VAL A 125 0.81 -11.22 -2.57
CA VAL A 125 -0.56 -11.43 -3.05
C VAL A 125 -1.09 -12.72 -2.44
N ALA A 126 -2.22 -12.63 -1.72
CA ALA A 126 -2.90 -13.78 -1.14
C ALA A 126 -3.54 -14.66 -2.22
N ALA A 127 -3.72 -15.95 -1.93
CA ALA A 127 -4.28 -16.92 -2.87
C ALA A 127 -5.67 -16.55 -3.39
N ASN A 128 -6.45 -15.75 -2.65
CA ASN A 128 -7.74 -15.20 -3.09
C ASN A 128 -7.60 -13.90 -3.91
N GLY A 129 -6.39 -13.52 -4.34
CA GLY A 129 -6.14 -12.37 -5.20
C GLY A 129 -6.11 -11.02 -4.48
N ILE A 130 -6.19 -11.00 -3.15
CA ILE A 130 -6.13 -9.77 -2.35
C ILE A 130 -4.66 -9.42 -2.05
N PRO A 131 -4.22 -8.18 -2.29
CA PRO A 131 -2.85 -7.77 -1.97
C PRO A 131 -2.60 -7.80 -0.45
N ILE A 132 -1.35 -8.05 -0.08
CA ILE A 132 -0.89 -7.98 1.31
C ILE A 132 0.16 -6.90 1.40
N PHE A 133 -0.10 -5.89 2.21
CA PHE A 133 0.81 -4.76 2.41
C PHE A 133 1.71 -5.02 3.63
N ASN A 134 2.78 -4.24 3.72
CA ASN A 134 3.65 -4.26 4.89
C ASN A 134 2.82 -4.01 6.18
N PRO A 135 2.98 -4.81 7.24
CA PRO A 135 2.31 -4.57 8.51
C PRO A 135 2.69 -3.22 9.15
N ILE A 136 3.86 -2.68 8.83
CA ILE A 136 4.26 -1.35 9.27
C ILE A 136 3.76 -0.30 8.27
N LYS A 137 3.10 0.72 8.79
CA LYS A 137 2.55 1.83 7.99
C LYS A 137 3.65 2.64 7.31
N ASN A 138 3.21 3.51 6.40
CA ASN A 138 4.08 4.45 5.70
C ASN A 138 4.75 5.51 6.59
N ASP A 139 4.48 5.53 7.89
CA ASP A 139 5.23 6.29 8.90
C ASP A 139 6.49 5.54 9.38
N GLY A 140 6.70 4.29 8.92
CA GLY A 140 7.86 3.46 9.24
C GLY A 140 7.91 2.93 10.68
N ARG A 141 6.82 3.02 11.45
CA ARG A 141 6.79 2.65 12.88
C ARG A 141 5.49 2.03 13.37
N THR A 142 4.34 2.48 12.87
CA THR A 142 3.04 2.02 13.37
C THR A 142 2.72 0.65 12.80
N ASP A 143 2.60 -0.34 13.69
CA ASP A 143 2.08 -1.67 13.36
C ASP A 143 0.55 -1.59 13.25
N THR A 144 0.01 -1.86 12.06
CA THR A 144 -1.43 -1.75 11.76
C THR A 144 -2.28 -2.70 12.58
N PHE A 145 -1.76 -3.89 12.88
CA PHE A 145 -2.45 -4.88 13.69
C PHE A 145 -2.59 -4.41 15.14
N LEU A 146 -1.49 -3.95 15.75
CA LEU A 146 -1.48 -3.46 17.12
C LEU A 146 -2.24 -2.13 17.27
N ALA A 147 -2.33 -1.32 16.21
CA ALA A 147 -3.04 -0.06 16.22
C ALA A 147 -4.58 -0.20 16.10
N GLY A 148 -5.12 -1.41 15.93
CA GLY A 148 -6.56 -1.64 15.80
C GLY A 148 -7.14 -1.15 14.46
N GLU A 149 -6.30 -1.13 13.42
CA GLU A 149 -6.68 -0.70 12.08
C GLU A 149 -7.20 -1.85 11.20
N LEU A 150 -7.11 -3.09 11.67
CA LEU A 150 -7.46 -4.28 10.90
C LEU A 150 -8.74 -4.93 11.42
N ASP A 151 -9.49 -5.52 10.49
CA ASP A 151 -10.62 -6.37 10.81
C ASP A 151 -10.17 -7.78 11.28
N GLN A 152 -11.13 -8.65 11.56
CA GLN A 152 -10.84 -10.02 12.03
C GLN A 152 -10.10 -10.90 11.00
N TYR A 153 -10.08 -10.50 9.74
CA TYR A 153 -9.39 -11.20 8.65
C TYR A 153 -7.99 -10.62 8.37
N GLY A 154 -7.62 -9.57 9.10
CA GLY A 154 -6.30 -8.96 9.03
C GLY A 154 -6.15 -7.93 7.90
N GLY A 155 -7.25 -7.34 7.46
CA GLY A 155 -7.28 -6.35 6.41
C GLY A 155 -8.04 -5.08 6.74
N HIS A 156 -7.88 -4.08 5.91
CA HIS A 156 -8.63 -2.84 5.89
C HIS A 156 -8.61 -2.18 4.51
N CYS A 157 -9.31 -1.07 4.35
CA CYS A 157 -9.23 -0.28 3.11
C CYS A 157 -8.19 0.83 3.19
N GLY A 158 -7.42 0.99 2.12
CA GLY A 158 -6.52 2.08 1.90
C GLY A 158 -7.20 3.37 1.44
N ARG A 159 -6.39 4.37 1.06
CA ARG A 159 -6.88 5.70 0.65
C ARG A 159 -7.65 5.72 -0.68
N ALA A 160 -7.53 4.67 -1.47
CA ALA A 160 -8.30 4.48 -2.70
C ALA A 160 -9.55 3.63 -2.50
N ASP A 161 -9.97 3.43 -1.24
CA ASP A 161 -11.06 2.52 -0.88
C ASP A 161 -10.75 1.07 -1.33
N ASP A 162 -9.46 0.74 -1.42
CA ASP A 162 -8.87 -0.52 -1.83
C ASP A 162 -8.65 -1.44 -0.62
N TYR A 163 -9.36 -2.56 -0.55
CA TYR A 163 -9.16 -3.52 0.53
C TYR A 163 -7.85 -4.30 0.37
N HIS A 164 -7.09 -4.46 1.45
CA HIS A 164 -5.85 -5.24 1.47
C HIS A 164 -5.59 -5.80 2.88
N TYR A 165 -4.84 -6.89 2.94
CA TYR A 165 -4.34 -7.45 4.20
C TYR A 165 -3.05 -6.78 4.65
N HIS A 166 -2.74 -6.90 5.94
CA HIS A 166 -1.44 -6.55 6.54
C HIS A 166 -0.84 -7.71 7.35
N VAL A 167 -1.63 -8.75 7.58
CA VAL A 167 -1.21 -9.99 8.25
C VAL A 167 -1.65 -11.18 7.41
N ALA A 168 -1.19 -12.37 7.77
CA ALA A 168 -1.53 -13.57 7.04
C ALA A 168 -3.05 -13.84 7.03
N PRO A 169 -3.65 -14.12 5.88
CA PRO A 169 -5.07 -14.42 5.75
C PRO A 169 -5.37 -15.87 6.16
N TRP A 170 -5.33 -16.15 7.47
CA TRP A 170 -5.46 -17.50 8.05
C TRP A 170 -6.72 -18.25 7.64
N HIS A 171 -7.81 -17.54 7.35
CA HIS A 171 -9.07 -18.12 6.90
C HIS A 171 -8.95 -18.87 5.56
N LEU A 172 -7.93 -18.56 4.75
CA LEU A 172 -7.70 -19.26 3.48
C LEU A 172 -7.12 -20.67 3.70
N ALA A 173 -6.51 -20.94 4.86
CA ALA A 173 -5.83 -22.22 5.14
C ALA A 173 -6.77 -23.43 5.05
N GLU A 174 -8.04 -23.28 5.43
CA GLU A 174 -9.03 -24.35 5.33
C GLU A 174 -9.24 -24.82 3.87
N ARG A 175 -9.35 -23.87 2.94
CA ARG A 175 -9.56 -24.15 1.52
C ARG A 175 -8.28 -24.61 0.80
N LEU A 176 -7.13 -24.10 1.23
CA LEU A 176 -5.82 -24.41 0.61
C LEU A 176 -5.23 -25.73 1.11
N GLY A 177 -5.47 -26.07 2.37
CA GLY A 177 -4.74 -27.14 3.05
C GLY A 177 -3.27 -26.78 3.31
N PRO A 178 -2.52 -27.65 4.00
CA PRO A 178 -1.14 -27.37 4.39
C PRO A 178 -0.15 -27.31 3.21
N ASN A 179 -0.45 -28.01 2.14
CA ASN A 179 0.48 -28.20 0.99
C ASN A 179 0.50 -27.02 0.01
N LEU A 180 -0.44 -26.08 0.13
CA LEU A 180 -0.49 -24.91 -0.74
C LEU A 180 -0.16 -23.63 0.06
N PRO A 181 0.59 -22.70 -0.54
CA PRO A 181 0.90 -21.46 0.11
C PRO A 181 -0.34 -20.57 0.30
N LEU A 182 -0.37 -19.79 1.37
CA LEU A 182 -1.40 -18.79 1.65
C LEU A 182 -1.30 -17.60 0.67
N ALA A 183 -0.08 -17.31 0.23
CA ALA A 183 0.27 -16.16 -0.61
C ALA A 183 1.55 -16.41 -1.39
N TYR A 184 1.84 -15.53 -2.33
CA TYR A 184 3.15 -15.38 -2.96
C TYR A 184 3.71 -13.99 -2.66
N ALA A 185 4.96 -13.91 -2.23
CA ALA A 185 5.69 -12.66 -2.14
C ALA A 185 6.00 -12.12 -3.54
N LEU A 186 6.17 -10.80 -3.67
CA LEU A 186 6.40 -10.17 -4.98
C LEU A 186 7.79 -10.43 -5.57
N ASP A 187 8.68 -11.06 -4.81
CA ASP A 187 9.94 -11.64 -5.32
C ASP A 187 9.78 -13.06 -5.92
N GLY A 188 8.55 -13.61 -5.90
CA GLY A 188 8.21 -14.90 -6.51
C GLY A 188 8.26 -16.10 -5.58
N TYR A 189 8.68 -15.96 -4.32
CA TYR A 189 8.70 -17.07 -3.37
C TYR A 189 7.34 -17.28 -2.69
N PRO A 190 6.93 -18.56 -2.49
CA PRO A 190 5.68 -18.86 -1.80
C PRO A 190 5.76 -18.58 -0.30
N ILE A 191 4.61 -18.25 0.28
CA ILE A 191 4.45 -18.01 1.72
C ILE A 191 3.48 -19.04 2.28
N TYR A 192 3.99 -19.96 3.11
CA TYR A 192 3.22 -21.00 3.76
C TYR A 192 2.70 -20.57 5.14
N GLY A 193 1.92 -21.43 5.77
CA GLY A 193 1.38 -21.22 7.11
C GLY A 193 2.39 -21.51 8.24
N LEU A 194 1.87 -22.06 9.36
CA LEU A 194 2.64 -22.32 10.59
C LEU A 194 3.38 -23.67 10.59
N THR A 195 3.32 -24.42 9.50
CA THR A 195 3.96 -25.72 9.32
C THR A 195 4.60 -25.80 7.96
N GLU A 196 5.55 -26.70 7.80
CA GLU A 196 6.05 -27.07 6.50
C GLU A 196 4.92 -27.61 5.59
N PRO A 197 5.05 -27.53 4.25
CA PRO A 197 4.06 -28.08 3.34
C PRO A 197 3.77 -29.57 3.52
N ASP A 198 4.73 -30.34 4.05
CA ASP A 198 4.58 -31.77 4.39
C ASP A 198 3.99 -32.02 5.78
N GLY A 199 3.64 -30.95 6.53
CA GLY A 199 3.12 -30.99 7.89
C GLY A 199 4.20 -31.01 8.96
N GLY A 200 5.48 -30.94 8.61
CA GLY A 200 6.61 -30.84 9.53
C GLY A 200 6.61 -29.57 10.37
N SER A 201 7.43 -29.55 11.41
CA SER A 201 7.62 -28.39 12.29
C SER A 201 8.58 -27.40 11.66
N LEU A 202 8.31 -26.10 11.82
CA LEU A 202 9.19 -25.03 11.37
C LEU A 202 10.50 -25.01 12.17
N ALA A 203 11.61 -24.84 11.49
CA ALA A 203 12.92 -24.64 12.11
C ALA A 203 13.81 -23.77 11.20
N GLY A 204 14.74 -23.04 11.81
CA GLY A 204 15.81 -22.36 11.10
C GLY A 204 15.36 -21.21 10.19
N LEU A 205 14.26 -20.51 10.53
CA LEU A 205 13.82 -19.34 9.79
C LEU A 205 14.82 -18.19 9.91
N ASP A 206 15.08 -17.52 8.81
CA ASP A 206 15.90 -16.31 8.73
C ASP A 206 15.14 -15.06 9.21
N SER A 207 15.75 -13.89 9.05
CA SER A 207 15.16 -12.60 9.44
C SER A 207 13.94 -12.20 8.61
N PHE A 208 13.72 -12.84 7.47
CA PHE A 208 12.56 -12.62 6.60
C PHE A 208 11.44 -13.64 6.84
N HIS A 209 11.60 -14.51 7.84
CA HIS A 209 10.71 -15.63 8.12
C HIS A 209 10.69 -16.68 7.00
N GLY A 210 11.83 -16.90 6.36
CA GLY A 210 12.00 -17.89 5.31
C GLY A 210 13.16 -18.82 5.58
N HIS A 211 13.23 -19.89 4.80
CA HIS A 211 14.36 -20.81 4.80
C HIS A 211 14.39 -21.64 3.49
N THR A 212 15.50 -22.32 3.27
CA THR A 212 15.67 -23.24 2.15
C THR A 212 15.36 -24.67 2.62
N ASN A 213 14.44 -25.35 1.92
CA ASN A 213 14.10 -26.74 2.21
C ASN A 213 15.20 -27.71 1.75
N ALA A 214 15.03 -29.01 2.06
CA ALA A 214 15.98 -30.06 1.67
C ALA A 214 16.18 -30.22 0.16
N ALA A 215 15.23 -29.73 -0.66
CA ALA A 215 15.33 -29.73 -2.13
C ALA A 215 16.08 -28.49 -2.67
N GLY A 216 16.50 -27.57 -1.81
CA GLY A 216 17.16 -26.32 -2.20
C GLY A 216 16.20 -25.20 -2.61
N GLU A 217 14.89 -25.35 -2.35
CA GLU A 217 13.87 -24.33 -2.66
C GLU A 217 13.64 -23.43 -1.47
N TYR A 218 13.81 -22.12 -1.65
CA TYR A 218 13.51 -21.14 -0.62
C TYR A 218 12.00 -20.85 -0.56
N HIS A 219 11.48 -20.64 0.65
CA HIS A 219 10.11 -20.20 0.89
C HIS A 219 9.98 -19.48 2.23
N TYR A 220 8.89 -18.71 2.37
CA TYR A 220 8.55 -18.00 3.59
C TYR A 220 7.47 -18.72 4.38
N HIS A 221 7.37 -18.35 5.66
CA HIS A 221 6.31 -18.75 6.55
C HIS A 221 5.66 -17.55 7.24
N ALA A 222 4.34 -17.54 7.27
CA ALA A 222 3.58 -16.59 8.04
C ALA A 222 3.68 -16.88 9.54
N SER A 223 3.43 -15.87 10.38
CA SER A 223 3.49 -16.01 11.84
C SER A 223 2.35 -15.28 12.53
N LYS A 224 2.11 -15.59 13.81
CA LYS A 224 1.11 -14.92 14.66
C LYS A 224 1.62 -13.63 15.30
N SER A 225 2.92 -13.39 15.25
CA SER A 225 3.60 -12.18 15.71
C SER A 225 4.30 -11.52 14.52
N TYR A 226 4.77 -10.28 14.70
CA TYR A 226 5.55 -9.61 13.66
C TYR A 226 6.68 -10.54 13.14
N PRO A 227 6.87 -10.68 11.84
CA PRO A 227 6.33 -9.86 10.72
C PRO A 227 4.97 -10.31 10.19
N TYR A 228 4.25 -11.23 10.79
CA TYR A 228 2.94 -11.79 10.44
C TYR A 228 2.87 -12.49 9.08
N ILE A 229 3.61 -11.98 8.10
CA ILE A 229 3.77 -12.48 6.72
C ILE A 229 5.27 -12.57 6.42
N ASN A 230 5.75 -12.42 5.20
CA ASN A 230 7.18 -12.33 4.93
C ASN A 230 7.79 -11.05 5.54
N GLY A 231 8.93 -11.18 6.22
CA GLY A 231 9.63 -10.07 6.89
C GLY A 231 10.48 -9.19 5.95
N GLY A 232 10.39 -9.44 4.65
CA GLY A 232 11.17 -8.78 3.60
C GLY A 232 11.29 -9.64 2.37
N PHE A 233 12.23 -9.31 1.50
CA PHE A 233 12.50 -10.06 0.29
C PHE A 233 13.89 -10.72 0.32
N HIS A 234 13.90 -12.03 0.20
CA HIS A 234 15.09 -12.84 -0.05
C HIS A 234 15.51 -12.74 -1.51
N GLY A 235 14.54 -12.62 -2.42
CA GLY A 235 14.73 -12.51 -3.85
C GLY A 235 14.95 -11.08 -4.32
N GLU A 236 15.44 -10.97 -5.56
CA GLU A 236 15.59 -9.69 -6.24
C GLU A 236 14.22 -9.06 -6.51
N VAL A 237 14.06 -7.77 -6.20
CA VAL A 237 12.91 -6.95 -6.53
C VAL A 237 13.37 -5.61 -7.07
N SER A 238 12.61 -5.04 -8.01
CA SER A 238 12.80 -3.65 -8.42
C SER A 238 12.03 -2.73 -7.49
N ILE A 239 12.59 -1.58 -7.14
CA ILE A 239 11.99 -0.62 -6.22
C ILE A 239 11.75 0.70 -6.93
N GLY A 240 10.56 1.26 -6.72
CA GLY A 240 10.19 2.57 -7.22
C GLY A 240 9.22 3.24 -6.25
N GLY A 241 9.46 4.51 -5.89
CA GLY A 241 8.55 5.26 -5.02
C GLY A 241 8.32 4.66 -3.62
N GLY A 242 9.25 3.86 -3.09
CA GLY A 242 9.16 3.20 -1.77
C GLY A 242 8.29 1.93 -1.77
N GLN A 243 8.07 1.32 -2.92
CA GLN A 243 7.33 0.07 -3.11
C GLN A 243 8.01 -0.83 -4.14
N VAL A 244 7.64 -2.10 -4.18
CA VAL A 244 8.06 -3.00 -5.28
C VAL A 244 7.42 -2.55 -6.58
N GLU A 245 8.17 -2.56 -7.68
CA GLU A 245 7.69 -2.23 -9.03
C GLU A 245 7.99 -3.38 -10.01
N PRO A 246 7.09 -3.64 -10.99
CA PRO A 246 5.80 -2.97 -11.21
C PRO A 246 4.73 -3.45 -10.24
N GLN A 247 3.82 -2.55 -9.84
CA GLN A 247 2.62 -2.89 -9.07
C GLN A 247 1.35 -2.39 -9.74
N PRO A 248 0.22 -3.09 -9.55
CA PRO A 248 -1.09 -2.57 -9.88
C PRO A 248 -1.39 -1.25 -9.16
N SER A 249 -2.16 -0.40 -9.82
CA SER A 249 -2.63 0.85 -9.24
C SER A 249 -4.09 0.72 -8.83
N ALA A 250 -4.40 1.08 -7.59
CA ALA A 250 -5.77 1.33 -7.15
C ALA A 250 -6.23 2.71 -7.64
N ASN A 251 -7.50 2.81 -8.04
CA ASN A 251 -8.06 4.03 -8.60
C ASN A 251 -9.06 4.65 -7.61
N PRO A 252 -8.70 5.72 -6.88
CA PRO A 252 -9.61 6.36 -5.95
C PRO A 252 -10.77 7.01 -6.70
N VAL A 253 -12.00 6.78 -6.22
CA VAL A 253 -13.22 7.40 -6.77
C VAL A 253 -13.57 8.71 -6.08
N ARG A 254 -12.97 8.97 -4.92
CA ARG A 254 -13.19 10.15 -4.07
C ARG A 254 -11.91 10.56 -3.34
N GLN A 255 -11.93 11.73 -2.74
CA GLN A 255 -10.85 12.12 -1.83
C GLN A 255 -10.86 11.23 -0.58
N ALA A 256 -9.66 10.92 -0.07
CA ALA A 256 -9.51 10.16 1.17
C ALA A 256 -10.27 10.84 2.32
N GLY A 257 -10.99 10.05 3.10
CA GLY A 257 -11.69 10.51 4.28
C GLY A 257 -10.74 11.00 5.39
N LYS A 258 -11.32 11.63 6.40
CA LYS A 258 -10.59 12.07 7.60
C LYS A 258 -10.74 11.02 8.70
N PRO A 259 -9.77 10.91 9.63
CA PRO A 259 -9.93 10.09 10.81
C PRO A 259 -11.23 10.41 11.55
N LEU A 260 -11.96 9.39 12.01
CA LEU A 260 -13.17 9.51 12.80
C LEU A 260 -12.93 8.91 14.20
N PRO A 261 -12.34 9.68 15.13
CA PRO A 261 -11.98 9.18 16.46
C PRO A 261 -13.19 8.68 17.24
N GLY A 262 -13.01 7.57 17.95
CA GLY A 262 -14.07 6.94 18.74
C GLY A 262 -15.11 6.18 17.93
N ALA A 263 -14.97 6.09 16.62
CA ALA A 263 -15.79 5.21 15.79
C ALA A 263 -15.31 3.76 15.90
N LYS A 264 -16.25 2.83 15.87
CA LYS A 264 -16.01 1.40 15.69
C LYS A 264 -16.96 0.87 14.62
N ILE A 265 -16.42 0.21 13.61
CA ILE A 265 -17.23 -0.42 12.56
C ILE A 265 -17.89 -1.67 13.15
N THR A 266 -19.20 -1.79 12.97
CA THR A 266 -20.04 -2.84 13.58
C THR A 266 -20.72 -3.75 12.56
N GLY A 267 -20.78 -3.35 11.29
CA GLY A 267 -21.41 -4.15 10.24
C GLY A 267 -20.91 -3.77 8.86
N PHE A 268 -20.93 -4.75 7.97
CA PHE A 268 -20.67 -4.57 6.54
C PHE A 268 -21.51 -5.56 5.75
N GLU A 269 -22.21 -5.06 4.77
CA GLU A 269 -23.02 -5.85 3.84
C GLU A 269 -22.69 -5.43 2.40
N MET A 270 -22.68 -6.41 1.52
CA MET A 270 -22.47 -6.23 0.07
C MET A 270 -23.53 -7.04 -0.67
N SER A 271 -24.19 -6.42 -1.66
CA SER A 271 -25.11 -7.16 -2.53
C SER A 271 -24.37 -8.22 -3.35
N ALA A 272 -25.10 -9.27 -3.73
CA ALA A 272 -24.52 -10.37 -4.49
C ALA A 272 -23.92 -9.94 -5.84
N ASP A 273 -24.43 -8.89 -6.46
CA ASP A 273 -23.91 -8.30 -7.69
C ASP A 273 -22.76 -7.28 -7.45
N LYS A 274 -22.31 -7.15 -6.21
CA LYS A 274 -21.23 -6.22 -5.79
C LYS A 274 -21.47 -4.77 -6.24
N LYS A 275 -22.73 -4.35 -6.34
CA LYS A 275 -23.08 -2.97 -6.73
C LYS A 275 -23.57 -2.11 -5.56
N LYS A 276 -24.12 -2.72 -4.51
CA LYS A 276 -24.66 -2.00 -3.33
C LYS A 276 -23.98 -2.46 -2.07
N TYR A 277 -23.64 -1.50 -1.23
CA TYR A 277 -22.88 -1.72 -0.03
C TYR A 277 -23.46 -0.93 1.14
N GLN A 278 -23.37 -1.49 2.33
CA GLN A 278 -23.74 -0.86 3.58
C GLN A 278 -22.65 -1.11 4.62
N LEU A 279 -22.06 -0.05 5.17
CA LEU A 279 -21.15 -0.10 6.29
C LEU A 279 -21.81 0.58 7.49
N GLU A 280 -21.85 -0.09 8.63
CA GLU A 280 -22.40 0.45 9.87
C GLU A 280 -21.30 0.69 10.89
N TYR A 281 -21.42 1.73 11.67
CA TYR A 281 -20.49 2.05 12.76
C TYR A 281 -21.20 2.67 13.95
N VAL A 282 -20.52 2.64 15.10
CA VAL A 282 -20.95 3.33 16.32
C VAL A 282 -19.86 4.32 16.70
N GLN A 283 -20.24 5.56 17.01
CA GLN A 283 -19.33 6.59 17.55
C GLN A 283 -19.99 7.21 18.78
N ASN A 284 -19.30 7.16 19.93
CA ASN A 284 -19.80 7.69 21.21
C ASN A 284 -21.20 7.14 21.56
N GLY A 285 -21.43 5.84 21.33
CA GLY A 285 -22.69 5.16 21.60
C GLY A 285 -23.84 5.42 20.60
N LYS A 286 -23.63 6.25 19.59
CA LYS A 286 -24.60 6.56 18.54
C LYS A 286 -24.26 5.87 17.23
N LYS A 287 -25.27 5.39 16.51
CA LYS A 287 -25.10 4.72 15.22
C LYS A 287 -24.91 5.70 14.07
N GLY A 288 -24.04 5.36 13.15
CA GLY A 288 -23.90 5.96 11.83
C GLY A 288 -23.77 4.89 10.76
N SER A 289 -23.92 5.26 9.51
CA SER A 289 -23.72 4.35 8.37
C SER A 289 -23.22 5.07 7.13
N VAL A 290 -22.57 4.29 6.26
CA VAL A 290 -22.23 4.69 4.89
C VAL A 290 -22.87 3.68 3.96
N SER A 291 -23.85 4.11 3.18
CA SER A 291 -24.41 3.33 2.08
C SER A 291 -23.83 3.83 0.77
N TYR A 292 -23.46 2.94 -0.12
CA TYR A 292 -22.97 3.36 -1.42
C TYR A 292 -23.33 2.36 -2.52
N GLU A 293 -23.44 2.90 -3.74
CA GLU A 293 -23.88 2.15 -4.92
C GLU A 293 -23.01 2.51 -6.13
N ILE A 294 -22.61 1.48 -6.86
CA ILE A 294 -21.91 1.62 -8.14
C ILE A 294 -22.96 1.66 -9.25
N LEU A 295 -23.03 2.79 -9.93
CA LEU A 295 -23.97 3.04 -11.02
C LEU A 295 -23.41 2.55 -12.36
N SER A 296 -24.28 2.43 -13.36
CA SER A 296 -23.86 2.16 -14.73
C SER A 296 -22.87 3.24 -15.20
N GLY A 297 -21.72 2.81 -15.80
CA GLY A 297 -20.66 3.72 -16.20
C GLY A 297 -19.58 3.99 -15.15
N GLY A 298 -19.65 3.32 -13.97
CA GLY A 298 -18.60 3.34 -12.95
C GLY A 298 -18.65 4.55 -12.01
N ASP A 299 -19.72 5.34 -12.04
CA ASP A 299 -19.95 6.36 -11.03
C ASP A 299 -20.36 5.70 -9.71
N VAL A 300 -19.87 6.22 -8.58
CA VAL A 300 -20.22 5.72 -7.25
C VAL A 300 -20.94 6.81 -6.48
N HIS A 301 -22.11 6.50 -5.96
CA HIS A 301 -22.90 7.39 -5.12
C HIS A 301 -22.81 6.94 -3.66
N PHE A 302 -22.51 7.88 -2.76
CA PHE A 302 -22.36 7.65 -1.32
C PHE A 302 -23.41 8.44 -0.55
N THR A 303 -24.02 7.81 0.44
CA THR A 303 -24.90 8.43 1.44
C THR A 303 -24.34 8.16 2.83
N PHE A 304 -23.97 9.21 3.55
CA PHE A 304 -23.46 9.17 4.92
C PHE A 304 -24.58 9.57 5.88
N LYS A 305 -24.95 8.68 6.82
CA LYS A 305 -25.81 9.00 7.96
C LYS A 305 -24.95 9.12 9.21
N ASN A 306 -24.77 10.34 9.67
CA ASN A 306 -23.87 10.62 10.79
C ASN A 306 -24.55 10.34 12.15
N PRO A 307 -23.78 10.04 13.22
CA PRO A 307 -24.30 9.79 14.57
C PRO A 307 -25.09 10.96 15.19
N ASP A 308 -24.93 12.18 14.67
CA ASP A 308 -25.69 13.37 15.08
C ASP A 308 -27.07 13.49 14.40
N GLY A 309 -27.39 12.53 13.50
CA GLY A 309 -28.64 12.50 12.73
C GLY A 309 -28.56 13.25 11.39
N THR A 310 -27.46 13.91 11.08
CA THR A 310 -27.28 14.56 9.78
C THR A 310 -27.03 13.55 8.67
N THR A 311 -27.45 13.88 7.46
CA THR A 311 -27.19 13.09 6.25
C THR A 311 -26.43 13.95 5.26
N SER A 312 -25.42 13.37 4.62
CA SER A 312 -24.70 14.00 3.51
C SER A 312 -24.52 13.00 2.37
N GLU A 313 -24.40 13.53 1.16
CA GLU A 313 -24.19 12.72 -0.03
C GLU A 313 -22.96 13.20 -0.79
N SER A 314 -22.31 12.27 -1.48
CA SER A 314 -21.23 12.59 -2.41
C SER A 314 -21.25 11.59 -3.57
N SER A 315 -20.69 12.00 -4.71
CA SER A 315 -20.49 11.12 -5.84
C SER A 315 -19.03 11.17 -6.28
N GLY A 316 -18.53 10.04 -6.73
CA GLY A 316 -17.21 9.90 -7.29
C GLY A 316 -17.28 9.09 -8.58
N LYS A 317 -16.26 9.22 -9.41
CA LYS A 317 -16.14 8.44 -10.65
C LYS A 317 -14.90 7.59 -10.59
N GLN A 318 -15.06 6.30 -10.84
CA GLN A 318 -13.93 5.41 -11.00
C GLN A 318 -13.13 5.86 -12.25
N GLY A 319 -11.94 6.44 -12.00
CA GLY A 319 -11.18 7.07 -13.05
C GLY A 319 -10.75 6.07 -14.12
N ARG A 320 -11.11 6.31 -15.36
CA ARG A 320 -10.25 5.86 -16.47
C ARG A 320 -8.85 6.39 -16.19
N LYS A 321 -7.79 5.56 -16.43
CA LYS A 321 -6.38 5.98 -16.36
C LYS A 321 -6.27 7.44 -16.78
N GLY A 322 -6.12 8.34 -15.83
CA GLY A 322 -5.93 9.75 -16.11
C GLY A 322 -4.57 9.90 -16.74
N GLY A 323 -4.54 9.99 -18.07
CA GLY A 323 -3.48 10.73 -18.72
C GLY A 323 -3.37 12.05 -17.96
N GLY A 324 -2.15 12.43 -17.56
CA GLY A 324 -1.88 13.58 -16.72
C GLY A 324 -2.72 14.80 -17.10
N GLY A 325 -3.78 15.02 -16.33
CA GLY A 325 -4.62 16.19 -16.46
C GLY A 325 -3.82 17.39 -16.02
N ASN A 326 -3.42 18.22 -16.97
CA ASN A 326 -2.96 19.57 -16.75
C ASN A 326 -3.92 20.27 -15.77
N ARG A 327 -3.50 20.36 -14.51
CA ARG A 327 -4.08 21.35 -13.61
C ARG A 327 -3.70 22.71 -14.18
N PRO A 328 -4.63 23.59 -14.52
CA PRO A 328 -4.26 24.92 -14.97
C PRO A 328 -3.40 25.55 -13.87
N PRO A 329 -2.31 26.25 -14.23
CA PRO A 329 -1.52 26.97 -13.23
C PRO A 329 -2.44 28.01 -12.54
N PRO A 330 -2.27 28.22 -11.23
CA PRO A 330 -3.02 29.26 -10.54
C PRO A 330 -2.69 30.62 -11.19
N PRO A 331 -3.66 31.52 -11.29
CA PRO A 331 -3.45 32.83 -11.94
C PRO A 331 -2.32 33.58 -11.27
N ASN A 332 -1.42 34.12 -12.06
CA ASN A 332 -0.27 34.91 -11.65
C ASN A 332 -0.68 36.01 -10.64
N GLY A 333 -0.30 35.82 -9.39
CA GLY A 333 -0.32 36.86 -8.37
C GLY A 333 1.07 37.50 -8.27
N ASN A 334 1.14 38.79 -8.51
CA ASN A 334 2.28 39.69 -8.52
C ASN A 334 3.37 39.31 -7.52
N GLN A 335 4.56 39.04 -8.02
CA GLN A 335 5.80 39.06 -7.21
C GLN A 335 6.15 40.51 -6.87
N ARG A 336 6.15 40.84 -5.57
CA ARG A 336 6.83 42.00 -5.04
C ARG A 336 8.27 41.63 -4.69
N PRO A 337 9.29 42.42 -5.08
CA PRO A 337 10.68 42.13 -4.71
C PRO A 337 10.97 42.50 -3.25
N GLY A 338 11.65 41.63 -2.50
CA GLY A 338 12.55 42.00 -1.42
C GLY A 338 11.97 42.07 -0.02
N GLY A 339 11.43 40.99 0.53
CA GLY A 339 11.25 40.80 1.97
C GLY A 339 11.56 39.33 2.35
N PRO A 340 11.87 39.01 3.62
CA PRO A 340 12.00 37.63 4.06
C PRO A 340 10.71 36.88 3.78
N PRO A 341 10.80 35.56 3.45
CA PRO A 341 9.60 34.75 3.14
C PRO A 341 8.65 34.77 4.34
N VAL A 342 7.42 35.17 4.12
CA VAL A 342 6.35 35.16 5.13
C VAL A 342 5.29 34.12 4.76
N GLU A 343 4.62 33.56 5.75
CA GLU A 343 3.43 32.72 5.55
C GLU A 343 2.25 33.55 5.04
N ALA A 344 1.20 32.89 4.54
CA ALA A 344 0.00 33.53 4.01
C ALA A 344 -0.72 34.44 5.05
N ASN A 345 -0.40 34.27 6.33
CA ASN A 345 -0.90 35.10 7.46
C ASN A 345 0.00 36.26 7.83
N GLY A 346 1.10 36.52 7.10
CA GLY A 346 2.03 37.64 7.33
C GLY A 346 3.07 37.40 8.42
N GLN A 347 3.15 36.22 9.02
CA GLN A 347 4.16 35.89 10.03
C GLN A 347 5.47 35.38 9.40
N PRO A 348 6.65 35.60 10.06
CA PRO A 348 7.91 35.00 9.63
C PRO A 348 7.77 33.46 9.55
N ARG A 349 8.29 32.84 8.49
CA ARG A 349 8.32 31.38 8.40
C ARG A 349 9.13 30.81 9.55
N LYS A 350 8.56 29.84 10.24
CA LYS A 350 9.27 29.07 11.26
C LYS A 350 10.47 28.35 10.66
N PRO A 351 11.52 28.11 11.43
CA PRO A 351 12.64 27.26 11.01
C PRO A 351 12.15 25.90 10.51
N TRP A 352 12.86 25.33 9.54
CA TRP A 352 12.46 24.06 8.91
C TRP A 352 12.19 22.94 9.94
N ILE A 353 13.05 22.77 10.94
CA ILE A 353 12.89 21.75 12.00
C ILE A 353 11.59 21.95 12.79
N GLU A 354 11.23 23.19 13.14
CA GLU A 354 9.99 23.45 13.90
C GLU A 354 8.74 23.06 13.10
N ASN A 355 8.78 23.21 11.78
CA ASN A 355 7.66 22.81 10.91
C ASN A 355 7.51 21.30 10.79
N HIS A 356 8.61 20.56 10.92
CA HIS A 356 8.65 19.09 10.75
C HIS A 356 8.88 18.32 12.07
N LEU A 357 8.94 19.04 13.21
CA LEU A 357 9.18 18.43 14.51
C LEU A 357 8.24 17.26 14.80
N LYS A 358 6.95 17.43 14.57
CA LYS A 358 5.95 16.35 14.79
C LYS A 358 6.16 15.10 13.93
N GLU A 359 6.86 15.23 12.81
CA GLU A 359 7.14 14.13 11.89
C GLU A 359 8.43 13.41 12.29
N MET A 360 9.36 14.12 12.95
CA MET A 360 10.68 13.66 13.30
C MET A 360 10.81 13.23 14.76
N ASP A 361 10.04 13.83 15.67
CA ASP A 361 9.93 13.51 17.11
C ASP A 361 9.21 12.15 17.28
N ARG A 362 9.98 11.09 17.38
CA ARG A 362 9.48 9.71 17.38
C ARG A 362 9.01 9.24 18.74
N ASP A 363 9.64 9.72 19.81
CA ASP A 363 9.26 9.40 21.19
C ASP A 363 8.20 10.36 21.76
N GLN A 364 7.84 11.40 20.98
CA GLN A 364 6.81 12.41 21.28
C GLN A 364 7.10 13.21 22.57
N ASP A 365 8.38 13.43 22.88
CA ASP A 365 8.80 14.22 24.02
C ASP A 365 8.70 15.75 23.75
N GLY A 366 8.37 16.14 22.53
CA GLY A 366 8.24 17.53 22.08
C GLY A 366 9.57 18.17 21.68
N LYS A 367 10.63 17.39 21.56
CA LYS A 367 11.97 17.82 21.16
C LYS A 367 12.47 16.93 20.02
N LEU A 368 13.48 17.39 19.34
CA LEU A 368 14.20 16.57 18.34
C LEU A 368 15.55 16.16 18.92
N SER A 369 15.70 14.89 19.23
CA SER A 369 16.98 14.33 19.62
C SER A 369 17.94 14.22 18.42
N ARG A 370 19.24 14.06 18.70
CA ARG A 370 20.24 13.86 17.65
C ARG A 370 20.02 12.51 16.94
N GLU A 371 19.63 11.51 17.68
CA GLU A 371 19.32 10.18 17.22
C GLU A 371 18.15 10.21 16.21
N GLU A 372 17.10 10.93 16.51
CA GLU A 372 15.94 11.09 15.61
C GLU A 372 16.31 11.83 14.34
N MET A 373 17.13 12.88 14.45
CA MET A 373 17.65 13.59 13.29
C MET A 373 18.48 12.68 12.39
N MET A 374 19.34 11.81 12.95
CA MET A 374 20.13 10.86 12.16
C MET A 374 19.30 9.78 11.50
N LEU A 375 18.24 9.31 12.16
CA LEU A 375 17.30 8.38 11.55
C LEU A 375 16.56 8.99 10.36
N GLU A 376 16.21 10.28 10.43
CA GLU A 376 15.61 11.00 9.31
C GLU A 376 16.59 11.17 8.14
N VAL A 377 17.88 11.40 8.43
CA VAL A 377 18.96 11.45 7.43
C VAL A 377 19.09 10.12 6.71
N ASP A 378 19.21 9.01 7.45
CA ASP A 378 19.37 7.69 6.87
C ASP A 378 18.13 7.31 6.01
N GLN A 379 16.93 7.65 6.47
CA GLN A 379 15.70 7.45 5.70
C GLN A 379 15.66 8.29 4.42
N THR A 380 16.11 9.54 4.50
CA THR A 380 16.18 10.45 3.35
C THR A 380 17.18 9.96 2.33
N PHE A 381 18.38 9.60 2.77
CA PHE A 381 19.46 9.13 1.91
C PHE A 381 19.05 7.87 1.17
N ASN A 382 18.60 6.84 1.89
CA ASN A 382 18.13 5.58 1.30
C ASN A 382 16.93 5.76 0.36
N GLY A 383 16.15 6.81 0.56
CA GLY A 383 15.02 7.13 -0.32
C GLY A 383 15.45 7.77 -1.64
N PHE A 384 16.57 8.48 -1.67
CA PHE A 384 17.10 9.11 -2.87
C PHE A 384 18.09 8.23 -3.63
N ASP A 385 18.96 7.51 -2.94
CA ASP A 385 19.95 6.57 -3.51
C ASP A 385 19.23 5.32 -4.02
N VAL A 386 18.67 5.44 -5.23
CA VAL A 386 17.78 4.41 -5.83
C VAL A 386 18.58 3.26 -6.41
N ASP A 387 19.75 3.57 -6.99
CA ASP A 387 20.64 2.57 -7.60
C ASP A 387 21.66 1.97 -6.62
N GLN A 388 21.63 2.46 -5.36
CA GLN A 388 22.45 1.99 -4.24
C GLN A 388 23.97 2.08 -4.51
N ASP A 389 24.36 3.09 -5.24
CA ASP A 389 25.77 3.36 -5.52
C ASP A 389 26.49 4.07 -4.35
N GLY A 390 25.73 4.45 -3.29
CA GLY A 390 26.23 5.07 -2.08
C GLY A 390 26.31 6.59 -2.12
N VAL A 391 25.75 7.21 -3.16
CA VAL A 391 25.61 8.66 -3.30
C VAL A 391 24.24 9.02 -3.85
N ILE A 392 23.80 10.25 -3.63
CA ILE A 392 22.59 10.80 -4.27
C ILE A 392 23.04 11.65 -5.46
N SER A 393 22.82 11.18 -6.66
CA SER A 393 23.05 11.95 -7.87
C SER A 393 22.04 13.10 -8.05
N SER A 394 22.38 14.09 -8.85
CA SER A 394 21.45 15.16 -9.23
C SER A 394 20.19 14.62 -9.93
N ALA A 395 20.29 13.51 -10.66
CA ALA A 395 19.16 12.84 -11.30
C ALA A 395 18.21 12.22 -10.26
N GLU A 396 18.72 11.56 -9.24
CA GLU A 396 17.95 10.97 -8.14
C GLU A 396 17.31 12.05 -7.27
N ALA A 397 18.06 13.09 -6.91
CA ALA A 397 17.52 14.22 -6.15
C ALA A 397 16.35 14.89 -6.87
N ASN A 398 16.36 14.97 -8.20
CA ASN A 398 15.27 15.54 -9.00
C ASN A 398 14.23 14.52 -9.44
N GLY A 399 14.45 13.24 -9.20
CA GLY A 399 13.50 12.15 -9.46
C GLY A 399 12.21 12.28 -8.65
N ARG A 400 11.25 11.39 -8.88
CA ARG A 400 9.94 11.42 -8.20
C ARG A 400 10.06 11.03 -6.73
N GLY A 401 9.76 11.99 -5.88
CA GLY A 401 9.02 11.84 -4.63
C GLY A 401 9.59 10.93 -3.54
N VAL A 402 10.80 11.21 -3.01
CA VAL A 402 11.17 10.71 -1.68
C VAL A 402 10.27 11.37 -0.63
N ARG A 403 9.63 10.55 0.21
CA ARG A 403 8.84 11.02 1.35
C ARG A 403 9.68 10.94 2.61
N SER A 404 10.43 11.97 2.84
CA SER A 404 11.01 12.28 4.13
C SER A 404 10.81 13.76 4.40
N SER A 405 10.89 14.15 5.66
CA SER A 405 10.81 15.55 6.04
C SER A 405 11.95 16.35 5.39
N MET A 406 13.12 15.73 5.19
CA MET A 406 14.28 16.34 4.54
C MET A 406 14.27 16.29 3.00
N ALA A 407 13.36 15.55 2.36
CA ALA A 407 13.38 15.40 0.91
C ALA A 407 13.27 16.73 0.14
N GLY A 408 12.39 17.62 0.60
CA GLY A 408 12.27 18.95 0.04
C GLY A 408 13.53 19.81 0.25
N PHE A 409 14.17 19.63 1.39
CA PHE A 409 15.42 20.31 1.73
C PHE A 409 16.56 19.88 0.81
N VAL A 410 16.78 18.56 0.64
CA VAL A 410 17.82 18.01 -0.26
C VAL A 410 17.62 18.50 -1.70
N LYS A 411 16.38 18.49 -2.21
CA LYS A 411 16.09 18.98 -3.57
C LYS A 411 16.38 20.48 -3.75
N GLN A 412 16.09 21.30 -2.74
CA GLN A 412 16.25 22.76 -2.83
C GLN A 412 17.69 23.21 -2.59
N HIS A 413 18.47 22.43 -1.85
CA HIS A 413 19.80 22.76 -1.37
C HIS A 413 20.87 21.75 -1.79
N PHE A 414 20.67 21.10 -2.95
CA PHE A 414 21.57 20.06 -3.44
C PHE A 414 23.02 20.51 -3.46
N SER A 415 23.30 21.67 -4.06
CA SER A 415 24.64 22.24 -4.20
C SER A 415 25.28 22.70 -2.88
N GLU A 416 24.47 22.97 -1.86
CA GLU A 416 24.96 23.35 -0.53
C GLU A 416 25.20 22.12 0.34
N VAL A 417 24.52 21.00 0.06
CA VAL A 417 24.72 19.72 0.72
C VAL A 417 25.89 18.97 0.09
N ASP A 418 26.08 19.03 -1.23
CA ASP A 418 27.27 18.58 -1.96
C ASP A 418 28.47 19.48 -1.60
N GLY A 419 29.06 19.19 -0.47
CA GLY A 419 30.10 20.05 0.14
C GLY A 419 31.45 19.99 -0.56
N ASN A 420 31.74 18.90 -1.28
CA ASN A 420 32.98 18.71 -2.05
C ASN A 420 32.81 19.13 -3.52
N SER A 421 31.57 19.45 -3.94
CA SER A 421 31.20 19.86 -5.32
C SER A 421 31.55 18.82 -6.39
N ASP A 422 31.42 17.52 -6.07
CA ASP A 422 31.64 16.43 -7.02
C ASP A 422 30.41 16.10 -7.87
N GLY A 423 29.27 16.76 -7.61
CA GLY A 423 28.00 16.62 -8.34
C GLY A 423 27.07 15.55 -7.77
N SER A 424 27.42 14.98 -6.62
CA SER A 424 26.62 14.03 -5.87
C SER A 424 26.61 14.35 -4.38
N ILE A 425 25.69 13.78 -3.63
CA ILE A 425 25.61 13.91 -2.17
C ILE A 425 25.91 12.55 -1.54
N SER A 426 27.00 12.44 -0.82
CA SER A 426 27.29 11.27 0.01
C SER A 426 26.48 11.30 1.32
N LEU A 427 26.32 10.13 1.94
CA LEU A 427 25.68 10.03 3.25
C LEU A 427 26.38 10.90 4.31
N GLU A 428 27.71 10.99 4.23
CA GLU A 428 28.51 11.79 5.17
C GLU A 428 28.26 13.30 5.01
N GLU A 429 28.09 13.79 3.80
CA GLU A 429 27.76 15.18 3.53
C GLU A 429 26.36 15.53 4.04
N LEU A 430 25.37 14.65 3.79
CA LEU A 430 24.02 14.84 4.29
C LEU A 430 23.99 14.82 5.83
N LYS A 431 24.72 13.90 6.48
CA LYS A 431 24.89 13.86 7.94
C LYS A 431 25.55 15.12 8.49
N ALA A 432 26.60 15.60 7.84
CA ALA A 432 27.30 16.79 8.29
C ALA A 432 26.40 18.04 8.30
N VAL A 433 25.55 18.19 7.29
CA VAL A 433 24.58 19.29 7.22
C VAL A 433 23.48 19.12 8.29
N ALA A 434 22.95 17.91 8.43
CA ALA A 434 21.91 17.63 9.41
C ALA A 434 22.36 17.86 10.87
N ILE A 435 23.60 17.49 11.19
CA ILE A 435 24.21 17.77 12.51
C ILE A 435 24.25 19.26 12.77
N LYS A 436 24.71 20.08 11.81
CA LYS A 436 24.76 21.54 11.94
C LYS A 436 23.35 22.14 12.12
N MET A 437 22.34 21.59 11.44
CA MET A 437 20.96 22.03 11.59
C MET A 437 20.43 21.69 12.98
N TRP A 438 20.69 20.50 13.49
CA TRP A 438 20.29 20.05 14.81
C TRP A 438 20.99 20.82 15.92
N GLU A 439 22.29 21.09 15.82
CA GLU A 439 23.05 21.88 16.78
C GLU A 439 22.45 23.29 16.95
N LYS A 440 22.15 23.98 15.85
CA LYS A 440 21.50 25.29 15.89
C LYS A 440 20.10 25.24 16.50
N TYR A 441 19.31 24.24 16.12
CA TYR A 441 17.99 24.03 16.70
C TYR A 441 18.06 23.79 18.21
N SER A 442 18.99 22.95 18.69
CA SER A 442 19.18 22.64 20.10
C SER A 442 19.62 23.87 20.94
N GLN A 443 20.22 24.87 20.28
CA GLN A 443 20.62 26.15 20.86
C GLN A 443 19.52 27.23 20.77
N GLY A 444 18.37 26.90 20.17
CA GLY A 444 17.28 27.84 19.92
C GLY A 444 17.54 28.79 18.76
N GLU A 445 18.49 28.47 17.89
CA GLU A 445 18.85 29.28 16.72
C GLU A 445 18.21 28.70 15.45
N GLY A 446 17.77 29.58 14.54
CA GLY A 446 17.31 29.16 13.20
C GLY A 446 18.50 28.83 12.29
N PHE A 447 18.37 27.72 11.53
CA PHE A 447 19.33 27.38 10.48
C PHE A 447 18.87 27.94 9.14
N ALA A 448 19.75 28.70 8.47
CA ALA A 448 19.54 29.19 7.11
C ALA A 448 20.82 29.02 6.29
N PHE A 449 20.71 28.49 5.06
CA PHE A 449 21.78 28.65 4.09
C PHE A 449 21.82 30.06 3.54
N SER A 450 23.02 30.62 3.41
CA SER A 450 23.22 31.85 2.64
C SER A 450 22.85 31.56 1.17
N ARG A 451 21.96 32.37 0.61
CA ARG A 451 21.58 32.26 -0.79
C ARG A 451 22.83 32.40 -1.69
N PRO A 452 23.12 31.48 -2.61
CA PRO A 452 24.17 31.70 -3.57
C PRO A 452 23.89 32.97 -4.38
N PRO A 453 24.92 33.73 -4.79
CA PRO A 453 24.73 34.91 -5.63
C PRO A 453 24.06 34.48 -6.96
N GLN A 454 22.97 35.14 -7.30
CA GLN A 454 22.32 34.93 -8.59
C GLN A 454 23.31 35.31 -9.70
N PRO A 455 23.44 34.51 -10.78
CA PRO A 455 24.24 34.94 -11.90
C PRO A 455 23.65 36.24 -12.49
N GLU A 456 24.50 37.23 -12.68
CA GLU A 456 24.12 38.47 -13.36
C GLU A 456 23.56 38.10 -14.74
N LYS A 457 22.36 38.58 -15.05
CA LYS A 457 21.76 38.41 -16.37
C LYS A 457 22.58 39.20 -17.39
N PRO A 458 22.90 38.59 -18.55
CA PRO A 458 23.59 39.28 -19.64
C PRO A 458 22.77 40.43 -20.21
#